data_405d55244fe682f287ebe6f4164f5315
#
_entry.id   405d55244fe682f287ebe6f4164f5315
#
_cell.length_a   1.000
_cell.length_b   1.000
_cell.length_c   1.000
_cell.angle_alpha   90.00
_cell.angle_beta   90.00
_cell.angle_gamma   90.00
#
_symmetry.space_group_name_H-M   'P 1'
#
loop_
_entity.id
_entity.type
_entity.pdbx_description
1 polymer ?
#
loop_
_entity_poly.entity_id
_entity_poly.type
_entity_poly.pdbx_seq_one_letter_code
_entity_poly.pdbx_strand_id
1 'polypeptide(L)'
;MGSMVAGHVVMVGVMTMTPLHLRSGGHALEVVGFVISLHIIGMYALSPLVGRAADRFGARTVIAAGGVLLALGSGFASGAEASDSRGVYLGLFLIGLGWSCGLVAGSALLVRTFDGPHRVGIQGLADLCMTASGGLAGLGSGFMVAVAGYQNLARIGVVVGLAPTVVVAIMLLSGRREGRPQPA
;
A
#
# COMPACT_ATOMS: atom_id res chain seq x y z
N MET A 1 5.39 10.86 3.83
CA MET A 1 3.92 11.09 3.71
C MET A 1 3.34 10.45 2.46
N GLY A 2 3.76 10.79 1.24
CA GLY A 2 3.13 10.28 0.01
C GLY A 2 3.03 8.75 -0.09
N SER A 3 4.03 8.01 0.38
CA SER A 3 4.01 6.54 0.40
C SER A 3 2.94 5.96 1.34
N MET A 4 2.72 6.60 2.50
CA MET A 4 1.68 6.20 3.46
C MET A 4 0.29 6.42 2.86
N VAL A 5 0.07 7.60 2.24
CA VAL A 5 -1.18 7.93 1.57
C VAL A 5 -1.46 6.99 0.40
N ALA A 6 -0.50 6.79 -0.51
CA ALA A 6 -0.68 5.91 -1.66
C ALA A 6 -0.98 4.46 -1.24
N GLY A 7 -0.22 3.94 -0.26
CA GLY A 7 -0.47 2.61 0.29
C GLY A 7 -1.85 2.47 0.92
N HIS A 8 -2.31 3.50 1.62
CA HIS A 8 -3.63 3.48 2.28
C HIS A 8 -4.79 3.56 1.29
N VAL A 9 -4.65 4.40 0.25
CA VAL A 9 -5.64 4.49 -0.84
C VAL A 9 -5.82 3.15 -1.54
N VAL A 10 -4.71 2.48 -1.90
CA VAL A 10 -4.77 1.16 -2.55
C VAL A 10 -5.38 0.13 -1.62
N MET A 11 -4.91 0.09 -0.37
CA MET A 11 -5.36 -0.88 0.62
C MET A 11 -6.86 -0.75 0.89
N VAL A 12 -7.34 0.45 1.24
CA VAL A 12 -8.76 0.67 1.55
C VAL A 12 -9.61 0.48 0.30
N GLY A 13 -9.19 1.02 -0.85
CA GLY A 13 -9.95 0.93 -2.10
C GLY A 13 -10.23 -0.52 -2.51
N VAL A 14 -9.18 -1.35 -2.55
CA VAL A 14 -9.32 -2.76 -2.98
C VAL A 14 -10.00 -3.61 -1.89
N MET A 15 -9.56 -3.49 -0.62
CA MET A 15 -10.07 -4.30 0.48
C MET A 15 -11.59 -4.10 0.68
N THR A 16 -12.08 -2.85 0.62
CA THR A 16 -13.49 -2.52 0.89
C THR A 16 -14.44 -3.22 -0.10
N MET A 17 -14.03 -3.39 -1.34
CA MET A 17 -14.86 -3.99 -2.39
C MET A 17 -14.62 -5.50 -2.54
N THR A 18 -13.60 -6.06 -1.94
CA THR A 18 -13.30 -7.50 -2.02
C THR A 18 -14.42 -8.40 -1.50
N PRO A 19 -15.07 -8.12 -0.35
CA PRO A 19 -16.20 -8.92 0.13
C PRO A 19 -17.34 -8.99 -0.88
N LEU A 20 -17.66 -7.87 -1.52
CA LEU A 20 -18.70 -7.80 -2.54
C LEU A 20 -18.33 -8.65 -3.77
N HIS A 21 -17.08 -8.56 -4.23
CA HIS A 21 -16.56 -9.34 -5.35
C HIS A 21 -16.63 -10.84 -5.08
N LEU A 22 -16.17 -11.31 -3.92
CA LEU A 22 -16.25 -12.73 -3.54
C LEU A 22 -17.68 -13.22 -3.39
N ARG A 23 -18.55 -12.41 -2.80
CA ARG A 23 -19.97 -12.75 -2.66
C ARG A 23 -20.69 -12.85 -4.00
N SER A 24 -20.36 -12.01 -4.97
CA SER A 24 -20.91 -12.11 -6.33
C SER A 24 -20.47 -13.39 -7.05
N GLY A 25 -19.33 -13.96 -6.68
CA GLY A 25 -18.84 -15.27 -7.16
C GLY A 25 -19.40 -16.47 -6.41
N GLY A 26 -20.33 -16.27 -5.47
CA GLY A 26 -20.98 -17.36 -4.71
C GLY A 26 -20.21 -17.86 -3.49
N HIS A 27 -19.09 -17.22 -3.12
CA HIS A 27 -18.33 -17.65 -1.95
C HIS A 27 -19.09 -17.43 -0.64
N ALA A 28 -18.94 -18.37 0.30
CA ALA A 28 -19.47 -18.27 1.65
C ALA A 28 -18.79 -17.18 2.48
N LEU A 29 -19.45 -16.74 3.57
CA LEU A 29 -18.91 -15.68 4.44
C LEU A 29 -17.60 -16.09 5.13
N GLU A 30 -17.40 -17.38 5.37
CA GLU A 30 -16.17 -17.94 5.94
C GLU A 30 -14.97 -17.68 5.05
N VAL A 31 -15.14 -17.80 3.73
CA VAL A 31 -14.11 -17.49 2.73
C VAL A 31 -13.77 -16.00 2.77
N VAL A 32 -14.77 -15.13 2.80
CA VAL A 32 -14.59 -13.69 2.92
C VAL A 32 -13.86 -13.33 4.22
N GLY A 33 -14.28 -13.91 5.35
CA GLY A 33 -13.63 -13.72 6.65
C GLY A 33 -12.18 -14.17 6.65
N PHE A 34 -11.87 -15.30 6.01
CA PHE A 34 -10.49 -15.79 5.89
C PHE A 34 -9.61 -14.85 5.06
N VAL A 35 -10.10 -14.34 3.93
CA VAL A 35 -9.36 -13.36 3.10
C VAL A 35 -9.03 -12.10 3.89
N ILE A 36 -10.02 -11.55 4.61
CA ILE A 36 -9.81 -10.36 5.43
C ILE A 36 -8.82 -10.63 6.55
N SER A 37 -8.92 -11.77 7.22
CA SER A 37 -7.97 -12.16 8.28
C SER A 37 -6.54 -12.26 7.75
N LEU A 38 -6.36 -12.88 6.58
CA LEU A 38 -5.05 -12.99 5.94
C LEU A 38 -4.48 -11.61 5.57
N HIS A 39 -5.33 -10.70 5.09
CA HIS A 39 -4.96 -9.31 4.84
C HIS A 39 -4.48 -8.60 6.11
N ILE A 40 -5.21 -8.73 7.22
CA ILE A 40 -4.86 -8.15 8.52
C ILE A 40 -3.54 -8.73 9.05
N ILE A 41 -3.29 -10.03 8.84
CA ILE A 41 -2.01 -10.67 9.15
C ILE A 41 -0.88 -9.98 8.35
N GLY A 42 -1.08 -9.75 7.06
CA GLY A 42 -0.12 -9.00 6.22
C GLY A 42 0.16 -7.60 6.75
N MET A 43 -0.87 -6.89 7.22
CA MET A 43 -0.74 -5.52 7.77
C MET A 43 0.08 -5.47 9.06
N TYR A 44 -0.17 -6.37 10.01
CA TYR A 44 0.29 -6.20 11.39
C TYR A 44 1.26 -7.28 11.86
N ALA A 45 1.04 -8.56 11.54
CA ALA A 45 1.85 -9.65 12.10
C ALA A 45 3.32 -9.58 11.66
N LEU A 46 3.58 -9.07 10.45
CA LEU A 46 4.92 -8.93 9.90
C LEU A 46 5.54 -7.55 10.14
N SER A 47 4.84 -6.61 10.78
CA SER A 47 5.35 -5.26 11.04
C SER A 47 6.66 -5.20 11.84
N PRO A 48 6.95 -6.09 12.82
CA PRO A 48 8.27 -6.12 13.45
C PRO A 48 9.42 -6.51 12.50
N LEU A 49 9.14 -7.37 11.52
CA LEU A 49 10.12 -7.72 10.47
C LEU A 49 10.33 -6.56 9.50
N VAL A 50 9.26 -5.87 9.15
CA VAL A 50 9.31 -4.64 8.33
C VAL A 50 10.14 -3.56 9.03
N GLY A 51 9.96 -3.37 10.35
CA GLY A 51 10.76 -2.45 11.15
C GLY A 51 12.25 -2.79 11.11
N ARG A 52 12.60 -4.06 11.36
CA ARG A 52 14.01 -4.54 11.27
C ARG A 52 14.58 -4.37 9.84
N ALA A 53 13.78 -4.61 8.82
CA ALA A 53 14.18 -4.38 7.44
C ALA A 53 14.46 -2.89 7.17
N ALA A 54 13.63 -1.98 7.69
CA ALA A 54 13.83 -0.54 7.59
C ALA A 54 15.10 -0.06 8.31
N ASP A 55 15.44 -0.66 9.45
CA ASP A 55 16.69 -0.37 10.16
C ASP A 55 17.93 -0.91 9.43
N ARG A 56 17.83 -2.10 8.83
CA ARG A 56 18.96 -2.76 8.16
C ARG A 56 19.22 -2.24 6.74
N PHE A 57 18.17 -2.07 5.94
CA PHE A 57 18.26 -1.74 4.51
C PHE A 57 17.92 -0.29 4.21
N GLY A 58 17.46 0.47 5.22
CA GLY A 58 17.02 1.85 5.10
C GLY A 58 15.52 1.97 4.75
N ALA A 59 14.88 2.99 5.33
CA ALA A 59 13.45 3.22 5.18
C ALA A 59 13.01 3.41 3.72
N ARG A 60 13.82 4.10 2.90
CA ARG A 60 13.51 4.32 1.47
C ARG A 60 13.42 3.02 0.69
N THR A 61 14.33 2.07 0.93
CA THR A 61 14.32 0.75 0.28
C THR A 61 13.06 -0.04 0.65
N VAL A 62 12.66 -0.01 1.92
CA VAL A 62 11.47 -0.70 2.39
C VAL A 62 10.20 -0.05 1.83
N ILE A 63 10.15 1.29 1.71
CA ILE A 63 9.05 2.00 1.05
C ILE A 63 8.93 1.56 -0.42
N ALA A 64 10.05 1.47 -1.14
CA ALA A 64 10.04 1.03 -2.52
C ALA A 64 9.57 -0.44 -2.66
N ALA A 65 10.06 -1.33 -1.79
CA ALA A 65 9.61 -2.71 -1.74
C ALA A 65 8.10 -2.81 -1.45
N GLY A 66 7.59 -1.97 -0.52
CA GLY A 66 6.18 -1.85 -0.21
C GLY A 66 5.33 -1.47 -1.43
N GLY A 67 5.81 -0.52 -2.24
CA GLY A 67 5.14 -0.14 -3.49
C GLY A 67 5.06 -1.31 -4.50
N VAL A 68 6.13 -2.09 -4.64
CA VAL A 68 6.12 -3.31 -5.47
C VAL A 68 5.12 -4.34 -4.95
N LEU A 69 5.09 -4.56 -3.63
CA LEU A 69 4.13 -5.49 -3.01
C LEU A 69 2.67 -5.05 -3.21
N LEU A 70 2.37 -3.75 -3.08
CA LEU A 70 1.05 -3.19 -3.38
C LEU A 70 0.64 -3.44 -4.83
N ALA A 71 1.56 -3.21 -5.77
CA ALA A 71 1.30 -3.40 -7.18
C ALA A 71 1.10 -4.89 -7.53
N LEU A 72 1.95 -5.77 -7.04
CA LEU A 72 1.81 -7.21 -7.22
C LEU A 72 0.50 -7.73 -6.62
N GLY A 73 0.19 -7.31 -5.39
CA GLY A 73 -1.05 -7.69 -4.71
C GLY A 73 -2.29 -7.23 -5.46
N SER A 74 -2.30 -5.98 -5.93
CA SER A 74 -3.37 -5.45 -6.77
C SER A 74 -3.45 -6.16 -8.12
N GLY A 75 -2.30 -6.55 -8.70
CA GLY A 75 -2.22 -7.35 -9.92
C GLY A 75 -2.89 -8.72 -9.76
N PHE A 76 -2.57 -9.46 -8.69
CA PHE A 76 -3.23 -10.74 -8.37
C PHE A 76 -4.73 -10.57 -8.16
N ALA A 77 -5.15 -9.53 -7.43
CA ALA A 77 -6.57 -9.22 -7.22
C ALA A 77 -7.28 -8.87 -8.53
N SER A 78 -6.60 -8.15 -9.45
CA SER A 78 -7.19 -7.76 -10.74
C SER A 78 -7.33 -8.91 -11.73
N GLY A 79 -6.50 -9.95 -11.61
CA GLY A 79 -6.56 -11.15 -12.42
C GLY A 79 -7.50 -12.23 -11.88
N ALA A 80 -8.01 -12.07 -10.65
CA ALA A 80 -8.87 -13.05 -10.03
C ALA A 80 -10.32 -12.90 -10.50
N GLU A 81 -10.89 -14.00 -10.97
CA GLU A 81 -12.33 -14.10 -11.20
C GLU A 81 -13.07 -14.18 -9.85
N ALA A 82 -14.32 -13.74 -9.84
CA ALA A 82 -15.13 -13.78 -8.61
C ALA A 82 -15.34 -15.21 -8.08
N SER A 83 -15.31 -16.21 -8.96
CA SER A 83 -15.41 -17.64 -8.64
C SER A 83 -14.12 -18.28 -8.12
N ASP A 84 -12.94 -17.66 -8.35
CA ASP A 84 -11.64 -18.17 -7.89
C ASP A 84 -11.01 -17.21 -6.86
N SER A 85 -11.09 -17.60 -5.59
CA SER A 85 -10.58 -16.80 -4.48
C SER A 85 -9.05 -16.79 -4.32
N ARG A 86 -8.30 -17.68 -5.01
CA ARG A 86 -6.84 -17.86 -4.79
C ARG A 86 -6.04 -16.60 -5.09
N GLY A 87 -6.33 -15.93 -6.22
CA GLY A 87 -5.69 -14.67 -6.56
C GLY A 87 -6.01 -13.56 -5.57
N VAL A 88 -7.23 -13.57 -5.02
CA VAL A 88 -7.68 -12.61 -4.01
C VAL A 88 -6.95 -12.84 -2.68
N TYR A 89 -6.75 -14.08 -2.23
CA TYR A 89 -6.00 -14.40 -1.00
C TYR A 89 -4.59 -13.83 -1.03
N LEU A 90 -3.83 -14.20 -2.06
CA LEU A 90 -2.46 -13.73 -2.21
C LEU A 90 -2.43 -12.22 -2.44
N GLY A 91 -3.35 -11.71 -3.25
CA GLY A 91 -3.47 -10.28 -3.56
C GLY A 91 -3.65 -9.44 -2.30
N LEU A 92 -4.64 -9.77 -1.47
CA LEU A 92 -4.91 -9.01 -0.25
C LEU A 92 -3.81 -9.13 0.79
N PHE A 93 -3.21 -10.31 0.94
CA PHE A 93 -2.04 -10.47 1.82
C PHE A 93 -0.88 -9.54 1.43
N LEU A 94 -0.54 -9.52 0.14
CA LEU A 94 0.52 -8.67 -0.38
C LEU A 94 0.19 -7.18 -0.28
N ILE A 95 -1.07 -6.77 -0.50
CA ILE A 95 -1.52 -5.40 -0.30
C ILE A 95 -1.36 -5.01 1.17
N GLY A 96 -1.76 -5.87 2.12
CA GLY A 96 -1.58 -5.64 3.55
C GLY A 96 -0.11 -5.46 3.95
N LEU A 97 0.76 -6.34 3.46
CA LEU A 97 2.20 -6.27 3.72
C LEU A 97 2.84 -5.03 3.08
N GLY A 98 2.45 -4.69 1.85
CA GLY A 98 2.91 -3.49 1.17
C GLY A 98 2.50 -2.20 1.89
N TRP A 99 1.28 -2.15 2.39
CA TRP A 99 0.80 -1.07 3.25
C TRP A 99 1.62 -0.96 4.54
N SER A 100 1.90 -2.09 5.21
CA SER A 100 2.73 -2.14 6.41
C SER A 100 4.14 -1.58 6.15
N CYS A 101 4.76 -1.91 5.01
CA CYS A 101 6.04 -1.35 4.60
C CYS A 101 5.97 0.18 4.46
N GLY A 102 4.93 0.69 3.79
CA GLY A 102 4.71 2.13 3.61
C GLY A 102 4.50 2.87 4.94
N LEU A 103 3.69 2.30 5.83
CA LEU A 103 3.38 2.88 7.13
C LEU A 103 4.61 2.87 8.06
N VAL A 104 5.19 1.71 8.31
CA VAL A 104 6.29 1.54 9.29
C VAL A 104 7.53 2.32 8.83
N ALA A 105 7.97 2.11 7.59
CA ALA A 105 9.15 2.80 7.09
C ALA A 105 8.89 4.29 6.81
N GLY A 106 7.67 4.67 6.41
CA GLY A 106 7.26 6.06 6.21
C GLY A 106 7.25 6.84 7.51
N SER A 107 6.65 6.31 8.58
CA SER A 107 6.66 6.92 9.92
C SER A 107 8.08 7.00 10.49
N ALA A 108 8.90 5.94 10.34
CA ALA A 108 10.30 5.97 10.77
C ALA A 108 11.11 7.07 10.05
N LEU A 109 10.87 7.26 8.76
CA LEU A 109 11.53 8.31 7.99
C LEU A 109 11.10 9.71 8.45
N LEU A 110 9.80 9.93 8.70
CA LEU A 110 9.29 11.20 9.22
C LEU A 110 9.90 11.54 10.57
N VAL A 111 9.91 10.57 11.49
CA VAL A 111 10.46 10.73 12.84
C VAL A 111 11.96 11.03 12.83
N ARG A 112 12.72 10.54 11.84
CA ARG A 112 14.16 10.81 11.70
C ARG A 112 14.46 12.14 11.00
N THR A 113 13.50 12.69 10.26
CA THR A 113 13.70 13.92 9.46
C THR A 113 13.35 15.18 10.25
N PHE A 114 12.44 15.08 11.23
CA PHE A 114 11.96 16.21 12.00
C PHE A 114 12.24 16.04 13.49
N ASP A 115 12.67 17.11 14.15
CA ASP A 115 13.00 17.12 15.56
C ASP A 115 12.01 17.95 16.40
N GLY A 116 12.01 17.69 17.72
CA GLY A 116 11.27 18.48 18.71
C GLY A 116 9.74 18.45 18.53
N PRO A 117 9.04 19.55 18.84
CA PRO A 117 7.58 19.63 18.82
C PRO A 117 6.97 19.40 17.41
N HIS A 118 7.72 19.70 16.35
CA HIS A 118 7.28 19.54 14.97
C HIS A 118 7.06 18.07 14.59
N ARG A 119 7.78 17.14 15.23
CA ARG A 119 7.65 15.69 14.96
C ARG A 119 6.24 15.17 15.18
N VAL A 120 5.61 15.53 16.29
CA VAL A 120 4.24 15.11 16.63
C VAL A 120 3.23 15.70 15.66
N GLY A 121 3.36 16.99 15.36
CA GLY A 121 2.46 17.66 14.40
C GLY A 121 2.51 17.09 13.00
N ILE A 122 3.72 16.78 12.51
CA ILE A 122 3.91 16.20 11.17
C ILE A 122 3.42 14.75 11.10
N GLN A 123 3.63 13.96 12.15
CA GLN A 123 3.07 12.61 12.23
C GLN A 123 1.54 12.67 12.24
N GLY A 124 0.94 13.54 13.05
CA GLY A 124 -0.52 13.74 13.08
C GLY A 124 -1.08 14.18 11.73
N LEU A 125 -0.37 15.09 11.02
CA LEU A 125 -0.77 15.50 9.66
C LEU A 125 -0.66 14.33 8.66
N ALA A 126 0.37 13.50 8.76
CA ALA A 126 0.51 12.32 7.92
C ALA A 126 -0.63 11.32 8.15
N ASP A 127 -0.99 11.07 9.40
CA ASP A 127 -2.08 10.18 9.79
C ASP A 127 -3.44 10.74 9.34
N LEU A 128 -3.65 12.06 9.47
CA LEU A 128 -4.85 12.73 8.96
C LEU A 128 -4.98 12.59 7.44
N CYS A 129 -3.92 12.89 6.69
CA CYS A 129 -3.91 12.76 5.23
C CYS A 129 -4.16 11.30 4.80
N MET A 130 -3.54 10.35 5.50
CA MET A 130 -3.72 8.92 5.26
C MET A 130 -5.18 8.51 5.49
N THR A 131 -5.76 8.86 6.64
CA THR A 131 -7.13 8.49 7.00
C THR A 131 -8.16 9.15 6.09
N ALA A 132 -8.00 10.45 5.80
CA ALA A 132 -8.90 11.18 4.91
C ALA A 132 -8.86 10.60 3.48
N SER A 133 -7.68 10.32 2.95
CA SER A 133 -7.53 9.71 1.63
C SER A 133 -8.09 8.29 1.57
N GLY A 134 -7.95 7.52 2.64
CA GLY A 134 -8.57 6.20 2.77
C GLY A 134 -10.09 6.27 2.78
N GLY A 135 -10.69 7.20 3.51
CA GLY A 135 -12.13 7.43 3.50
C GLY A 135 -12.66 7.77 2.09
N LEU A 136 -11.96 8.68 1.38
CA LEU A 136 -12.28 9.02 -0.01
C LEU A 136 -12.10 7.82 -0.95
N ALA A 137 -11.05 7.03 -0.77
CA ALA A 137 -10.82 5.81 -1.55
C ALA A 137 -11.92 4.77 -1.32
N GLY A 138 -12.37 4.59 -0.08
CA GLY A 138 -13.48 3.69 0.26
C GLY A 138 -14.78 4.11 -0.43
N LEU A 139 -15.15 5.38 -0.36
CA LEU A 139 -16.32 5.92 -1.04
C LEU A 139 -16.19 5.81 -2.57
N GLY A 140 -15.04 6.22 -3.12
CA GLY A 140 -14.78 6.17 -4.55
C GLY A 140 -14.72 4.76 -5.13
N SER A 141 -14.28 3.78 -4.32
CA SER A 141 -14.20 2.38 -4.75
C SER A 141 -15.56 1.77 -5.04
N GLY A 142 -16.59 2.11 -4.25
CA GLY A 142 -17.97 1.68 -4.51
C GLY A 142 -18.49 2.19 -5.86
N PHE A 143 -18.29 3.47 -6.15
CA PHE A 143 -18.64 4.06 -7.44
C PHE A 143 -17.85 3.41 -8.59
N MET A 144 -16.53 3.23 -8.41
CA MET A 144 -15.65 2.63 -9.41
C MET A 144 -16.06 1.19 -9.75
N VAL A 145 -16.40 0.39 -8.74
CA VAL A 145 -16.88 -0.98 -8.97
C VAL A 145 -18.21 -1.00 -9.68
N ALA A 146 -19.13 -0.08 -9.36
CA ALA A 146 -20.43 0.01 -10.03
C ALA A 146 -20.30 0.34 -11.52
N VAL A 147 -19.34 1.18 -11.90
CA VAL A 147 -19.17 1.63 -13.30
C VAL A 147 -18.23 0.74 -14.11
N ALA A 148 -17.14 0.28 -13.51
CA ALA A 148 -16.03 -0.37 -14.21
C ALA A 148 -15.67 -1.77 -13.68
N GLY A 149 -16.26 -2.19 -12.57
CA GLY A 149 -16.00 -3.50 -11.94
C GLY A 149 -14.76 -3.55 -11.06
N TYR A 150 -14.69 -4.60 -10.23
CA TYR A 150 -13.63 -4.82 -9.25
C TYR A 150 -12.23 -4.96 -9.87
N GLN A 151 -12.12 -5.65 -11.01
CA GLN A 151 -10.85 -5.87 -11.68
C GLN A 151 -10.19 -4.56 -12.13
N ASN A 152 -10.97 -3.59 -12.62
CA ASN A 152 -10.46 -2.29 -13.01
C ASN A 152 -10.07 -1.43 -11.80
N LEU A 153 -10.82 -1.51 -10.70
CA LEU A 153 -10.41 -0.91 -9.43
C LEU A 153 -9.03 -1.45 -8.99
N ALA A 154 -8.85 -2.77 -9.02
CA ALA A 154 -7.58 -3.39 -8.66
C ALA A 154 -6.44 -3.03 -9.64
N ARG A 155 -6.70 -2.87 -10.95
CA ARG A 155 -5.71 -2.36 -11.93
C ARG A 155 -5.26 -0.93 -11.61
N ILE A 156 -6.15 -0.05 -11.19
CA ILE A 156 -5.79 1.28 -10.69
C ILE A 156 -4.89 1.14 -9.47
N GLY A 157 -5.18 0.18 -8.58
CA GLY A 157 -4.33 -0.16 -7.44
C GLY A 157 -2.89 -0.53 -7.82
N VAL A 158 -2.68 -1.20 -8.97
CA VAL A 158 -1.32 -1.48 -9.50
C VAL A 158 -0.57 -0.19 -9.78
N VAL A 159 -1.20 0.74 -10.50
CA VAL A 159 -0.57 2.00 -10.91
C VAL A 159 -0.26 2.88 -9.68
N VAL A 160 -1.24 3.06 -8.80
CA VAL A 160 -1.08 3.87 -7.59
C VAL A 160 -0.08 3.21 -6.63
N GLY A 161 -0.10 1.89 -6.51
CA GLY A 161 0.83 1.11 -5.68
C GLY A 161 2.29 1.25 -6.09
N LEU A 162 2.58 1.43 -7.39
CA LEU A 162 3.94 1.65 -7.89
C LEU A 162 4.47 3.08 -7.60
N ALA A 163 3.61 4.04 -7.33
CA ALA A 163 4.03 5.43 -7.14
C ALA A 163 5.14 5.61 -6.08
N PRO A 164 5.08 5.00 -4.88
CA PRO A 164 6.17 5.08 -3.90
C PRO A 164 7.51 4.57 -4.43
N THR A 165 7.50 3.46 -5.19
CA THR A 165 8.69 2.86 -5.80
C THR A 165 9.32 3.80 -6.82
N VAL A 166 8.49 4.38 -7.69
CA VAL A 166 8.94 5.32 -8.72
C VAL A 166 9.54 6.58 -8.10
N VAL A 167 8.89 7.14 -7.09
CA VAL A 167 9.40 8.33 -6.38
C VAL A 167 10.75 8.05 -5.72
N VAL A 168 10.90 6.91 -5.05
CA VAL A 168 12.19 6.52 -4.43
C VAL A 168 13.26 6.32 -5.50
N ALA A 169 12.93 5.66 -6.61
CA ALA A 169 13.88 5.46 -7.71
C ALA A 169 14.37 6.78 -8.31
N ILE A 170 13.45 7.72 -8.54
CA ILE A 170 13.81 9.08 -9.03
C ILE A 170 14.73 9.78 -8.04
N MET A 171 14.43 9.78 -6.74
CA MET A 171 15.27 10.41 -5.71
C MET A 171 16.69 9.82 -5.69
N LEU A 172 16.83 8.50 -5.82
CA LEU A 172 18.15 7.85 -5.84
C LEU A 172 18.96 8.18 -7.11
N LEU A 173 18.30 8.30 -8.25
CA LEU A 173 18.95 8.67 -9.51
C LEU A 173 19.37 10.14 -9.53
N SER A 174 18.56 11.04 -8.98
CA SER A 174 18.89 12.48 -8.90
C SER A 174 20.06 12.74 -7.96
N GLY A 175 20.09 12.13 -6.78
CA GLY A 175 21.21 12.29 -5.84
C GLY A 175 22.56 11.76 -6.37
N ARG A 176 22.55 10.79 -7.29
CA ARG A 176 23.78 10.32 -7.96
C ARG A 176 24.33 11.31 -9.00
N ARG A 177 23.49 12.17 -9.56
CA ARG A 177 23.91 13.19 -10.56
C ARG A 177 24.59 14.39 -9.91
N GLU A 178 24.16 14.79 -8.72
CA GLU A 178 24.75 15.93 -7.98
C GLU A 178 26.12 15.59 -7.37
N GLY A 179 26.42 14.32 -7.11
CA GLY A 179 27.72 13.86 -6.59
C GLY A 179 28.82 13.65 -7.65
N ARG A 180 28.59 13.96 -8.92
CA ARG A 180 29.63 13.85 -9.96
C ARG A 180 30.51 15.12 -9.95
N PRO A 181 31.86 14.99 -9.75
CA PRO A 181 32.75 16.14 -9.87
C PRO A 181 32.57 16.77 -11.25
N GLN A 182 32.40 18.11 -11.30
CA GLN A 182 32.46 18.84 -12.58
C GLN A 182 33.88 18.67 -13.16
N PRO A 183 34.01 18.31 -14.44
CA PRO A 183 35.31 18.31 -15.07
C PRO A 183 35.88 19.73 -15.09
N ALA A 184 37.13 19.85 -14.63
CA ALA A 184 37.90 21.12 -14.59
C ALA A 184 38.16 21.66 -16.00
#